data_0757fe948ac0a01cbe5b2afaf744e79c
#
_entry.id   0757fe948ac0a01cbe5b2afaf744e79c
#
_cell.length_a   1.000
_cell.length_b   1.000
_cell.length_c   1.000
_cell.angle_alpha   90.00
_cell.angle_beta   90.00
_cell.angle_gamma   90.00
#
_symmetry.space_group_name_H-M   'P 1'
#
loop_
_entity.id
_entity.type
_entity.pdbx_description
1 polymer ?
#
loop_
_entity_poly.entity_id
_entity_poly.type
_entity_poly.pdbx_seq_one_letter_code
_entity_poly.pdbx_strand_id
1 'polypeptide(L)'
;MSKELIRLQDLVMEFDGERILDGINLYFNDQEFLTLLGPSGCGKTTTLRIIGGFLNPTSGDVLFDGKRINDVPAYERQINTVFQRYALFPHLNVYENIAFGLKVAKLPKAEIQERVHEMLGIVGLKGYENRRIDKLSGGQQQRVAIARALVNRPKVLLLDEPLAALDLRLRKDMQNELKRIQQVMGITFIYVTHDQEEALSMSDTVVVMDKGRIQQIGKPEDIYNEPKNAFVADFIGESNILDGVMLADYKVKFFGRTFKCLDAGFEPNEPVDVVIRPEDIDFVPPEEGHLTGTVTSVTFKGLNYDIIVDFRGFKWLIQTTDHQPEGATVGIRLNPEDIHVMHKSEYSGQFGDYSSYSAEYDELTEDADDEEE
;
A
#
# COMPACT_ATOMS: atom_id res chain seq x y z
N MET A 1 2.59 4.31 -24.81
CA MET A 1 1.55 3.70 -23.94
C MET A 1 2.01 2.28 -23.65
N SER A 2 2.10 1.90 -22.39
CA SER A 2 2.39 0.52 -21.97
C SER A 2 1.26 -0.40 -22.47
N LYS A 3 1.63 -1.61 -22.86
CA LYS A 3 0.66 -2.62 -23.35
C LYS A 3 -0.08 -3.20 -22.15
N GLU A 4 -1.41 -3.22 -22.20
CA GLU A 4 -2.21 -3.94 -21.22
C GLU A 4 -1.94 -5.45 -21.32
N LEU A 5 -1.63 -6.09 -20.18
CA LEU A 5 -1.32 -7.52 -20.11
C LEU A 5 -2.46 -8.32 -19.45
N ILE A 6 -3.00 -7.81 -18.34
CA ILE A 6 -4.15 -8.43 -17.64
C ILE A 6 -5.26 -7.42 -17.50
N ARG A 7 -6.52 -7.88 -17.63
CA ARG A 7 -7.72 -7.10 -17.31
C ARG A 7 -8.68 -7.93 -16.49
N LEU A 8 -9.19 -7.33 -15.43
CA LEU A 8 -10.33 -7.80 -14.66
C LEU A 8 -11.55 -7.00 -15.09
N GLN A 9 -12.66 -7.69 -15.42
CA GLN A 9 -13.90 -7.05 -15.86
C GLN A 9 -15.05 -7.52 -14.98
N ASP A 10 -15.68 -6.58 -14.27
CA ASP A 10 -16.83 -6.77 -13.39
C ASP A 10 -16.69 -7.99 -12.47
N LEU A 11 -15.48 -8.16 -11.89
CA LEU A 11 -15.11 -9.35 -11.13
C LEU A 11 -15.83 -9.37 -9.79
N VAL A 12 -16.65 -10.38 -9.57
CA VAL A 12 -17.38 -10.62 -8.32
C VAL A 12 -16.93 -11.95 -7.73
N MET A 13 -16.76 -11.99 -6.40
CA MET A 13 -16.50 -13.22 -5.66
C MET A 13 -17.34 -13.27 -4.41
N GLU A 14 -18.06 -14.38 -4.23
CA GLU A 14 -18.90 -14.64 -3.06
C GLU A 14 -18.50 -15.98 -2.43
N PHE A 15 -18.45 -16.02 -1.10
CA PHE A 15 -18.30 -17.22 -0.30
C PHE A 15 -19.44 -17.29 0.70
N ASP A 16 -20.18 -18.39 0.70
CA ASP A 16 -21.30 -18.65 1.64
C ASP A 16 -22.30 -17.49 1.74
N GLY A 17 -22.51 -16.75 0.62
CA GLY A 17 -23.42 -15.61 0.55
C GLY A 17 -22.80 -14.28 0.96
N GLU A 18 -21.55 -14.24 1.41
CA GLU A 18 -20.79 -13.04 1.68
C GLU A 18 -20.01 -12.60 0.44
N ARG A 19 -20.18 -11.33 0.04
CA ARG A 19 -19.51 -10.75 -1.13
C ARG A 19 -18.13 -10.21 -0.72
N ILE A 20 -17.09 -10.88 -1.21
CA ILE A 20 -15.68 -10.52 -0.94
C ILE A 20 -15.10 -9.59 -2.01
N LEU A 21 -15.55 -9.72 -3.26
CA LEU A 21 -15.23 -8.77 -4.33
C LEU A 21 -16.51 -8.32 -5.00
N ASP A 22 -16.65 -7.01 -5.21
CA ASP A 22 -17.86 -6.36 -5.69
C ASP A 22 -17.59 -5.55 -6.97
N GLY A 23 -17.59 -6.25 -8.12
CA GLY A 23 -17.48 -5.61 -9.42
C GLY A 23 -16.12 -4.98 -9.71
N ILE A 24 -15.02 -5.66 -9.37
CA ILE A 24 -13.66 -5.16 -9.61
C ILE A 24 -13.38 -5.01 -11.09
N ASN A 25 -13.05 -3.80 -11.51
CA ASN A 25 -12.56 -3.44 -12.82
C ASN A 25 -11.13 -2.90 -12.68
N LEU A 26 -10.13 -3.63 -13.21
CA LEU A 26 -8.72 -3.29 -13.06
C LEU A 26 -7.93 -3.80 -14.26
N TYR A 27 -6.93 -3.04 -14.70
CA TYR A 27 -5.98 -3.50 -15.71
C TYR A 27 -4.56 -3.44 -15.16
N PHE A 28 -3.71 -4.31 -15.67
CA PHE A 28 -2.29 -4.41 -15.33
C PHE A 28 -1.48 -4.28 -16.63
N ASN A 29 -0.52 -3.39 -16.64
CA ASN A 29 0.33 -3.19 -17.78
C ASN A 29 1.51 -4.16 -17.82
N ASP A 30 2.05 -4.39 -19.00
CA ASP A 30 3.27 -5.17 -19.17
C ASP A 30 4.47 -4.46 -18.54
N GLN A 31 5.29 -5.21 -17.81
CA GLN A 31 6.49 -4.75 -17.11
C GLN A 31 6.22 -3.71 -15.98
N GLU A 32 5.01 -3.66 -15.46
CA GLU A 32 4.62 -2.78 -14.36
C GLU A 32 4.82 -3.47 -13.00
N PHE A 33 5.20 -2.70 -11.98
CA PHE A 33 5.11 -3.09 -10.58
C PHE A 33 3.83 -2.50 -10.00
N LEU A 34 2.77 -3.30 -9.90
CA LEU A 34 1.49 -2.86 -9.36
C LEU A 34 1.25 -3.48 -7.98
N THR A 35 0.85 -2.64 -7.01
CA THR A 35 0.50 -3.09 -5.66
C THR A 35 -0.99 -2.98 -5.38
N LEU A 36 -1.58 -4.06 -4.88
CA LEU A 36 -2.89 -4.08 -4.24
C LEU A 36 -2.69 -3.81 -2.75
N LEU A 37 -3.16 -2.67 -2.26
CA LEU A 37 -3.00 -2.18 -0.90
C LEU A 37 -4.37 -2.05 -0.23
N GLY A 38 -4.45 -2.33 1.08
CA GLY A 38 -5.70 -2.17 1.83
C GLY A 38 -5.69 -2.98 3.14
N PRO A 39 -6.68 -2.82 4.01
CA PRO A 39 -6.78 -3.53 5.27
C PRO A 39 -6.99 -5.03 5.08
N SER A 40 -6.82 -5.79 6.17
CA SER A 40 -7.07 -7.23 6.16
C SER A 40 -8.53 -7.54 5.78
N GLY A 41 -8.74 -8.55 4.93
CA GLY A 41 -10.09 -8.95 4.51
C GLY A 41 -10.70 -8.14 3.35
N CYS A 42 -10.07 -7.08 2.83
CA CYS A 42 -10.64 -6.26 1.76
C CYS A 42 -10.62 -6.90 0.35
N GLY A 43 -10.15 -8.15 0.20
CA GLY A 43 -10.21 -8.89 -1.07
C GLY A 43 -8.91 -9.01 -1.87
N LYS A 44 -7.77 -8.43 -1.44
CA LYS A 44 -6.47 -8.45 -2.16
C LYS A 44 -5.99 -9.86 -2.53
N THR A 45 -5.82 -10.72 -1.52
CA THR A 45 -5.39 -12.12 -1.73
C THR A 45 -6.38 -12.91 -2.58
N THR A 46 -7.68 -12.63 -2.43
CA THR A 46 -8.73 -13.24 -3.26
C THR A 46 -8.57 -12.86 -4.73
N THR A 47 -8.36 -11.57 -5.01
CA THR A 47 -8.09 -11.05 -6.37
C THR A 47 -6.84 -11.73 -6.96
N LEU A 48 -5.76 -11.79 -6.18
CA LEU A 48 -4.50 -12.43 -6.60
C LEU A 48 -4.70 -13.92 -6.90
N ARG A 49 -5.47 -14.65 -6.07
CA ARG A 49 -5.77 -16.08 -6.29
C ARG A 49 -6.62 -16.33 -7.52
N ILE A 50 -7.54 -15.43 -7.86
CA ILE A 50 -8.33 -15.51 -9.10
C ILE A 50 -7.43 -15.30 -10.32
N ILE A 51 -6.55 -14.29 -10.30
CA ILE A 51 -5.57 -14.04 -11.37
C ILE A 51 -4.65 -15.27 -11.54
N GLY A 52 -4.19 -15.84 -10.44
CA GLY A 52 -3.35 -17.05 -10.43
C GLY A 52 -4.04 -18.33 -10.86
N GLY A 53 -5.38 -18.36 -10.96
CA GLY A 53 -6.15 -19.56 -11.32
C GLY A 53 -6.34 -20.56 -10.18
N PHE A 54 -6.20 -20.12 -8.93
CA PHE A 54 -6.47 -20.92 -7.73
C PHE A 54 -7.92 -20.82 -7.27
N LEU A 55 -8.64 -19.77 -7.72
CA LEU A 55 -10.06 -19.56 -7.48
C LEU A 55 -10.73 -19.15 -8.79
N ASN A 56 -11.97 -19.60 -9.00
CA ASN A 56 -12.81 -19.10 -10.06
C ASN A 56 -13.72 -17.99 -9.51
N PRO A 57 -13.89 -16.86 -10.19
CA PRO A 57 -14.81 -15.83 -9.76
C PRO A 57 -16.26 -16.33 -9.84
N THR A 58 -17.14 -15.75 -9.01
CA THR A 58 -18.58 -16.00 -9.07
C THR A 58 -19.17 -15.43 -10.37
N SER A 59 -18.71 -14.26 -10.79
CA SER A 59 -19.02 -13.65 -12.10
C SER A 59 -17.89 -12.70 -12.53
N GLY A 60 -17.96 -12.25 -13.78
CA GLY A 60 -16.93 -11.42 -14.38
C GLY A 60 -15.81 -12.21 -15.03
N ASP A 61 -14.91 -11.51 -15.69
CA ASP A 61 -13.88 -12.11 -16.53
C ASP A 61 -12.47 -11.67 -16.16
N VAL A 62 -11.53 -12.62 -16.29
CA VAL A 62 -10.08 -12.38 -16.26
C VAL A 62 -9.55 -12.57 -17.67
N LEU A 63 -8.99 -11.52 -18.24
CA LEU A 63 -8.36 -11.54 -19.56
C LEU A 63 -6.84 -11.46 -19.39
N PHE A 64 -6.12 -12.27 -20.17
CA PHE A 64 -4.67 -12.24 -20.27
C PHE A 64 -4.28 -12.09 -21.74
N ASP A 65 -3.55 -11.05 -22.08
CA ASP A 65 -3.20 -10.68 -23.47
C ASP A 65 -4.45 -10.68 -24.38
N GLY A 66 -5.57 -10.12 -23.86
CA GLY A 66 -6.88 -10.03 -24.53
C GLY A 66 -7.68 -11.33 -24.60
N LYS A 67 -7.19 -12.44 -24.02
CA LYS A 67 -7.89 -13.74 -24.02
C LYS A 67 -8.44 -14.06 -22.64
N ARG A 68 -9.69 -14.48 -22.56
CA ARG A 68 -10.31 -14.95 -21.32
C ARG A 68 -9.59 -16.21 -20.78
N ILE A 69 -9.23 -16.17 -19.50
CA ILE A 69 -8.47 -17.26 -18.86
C ILE A 69 -9.18 -17.83 -17.61
N ASN A 70 -10.45 -17.54 -17.37
CA ASN A 70 -11.17 -18.07 -16.19
C ASN A 70 -11.06 -19.61 -16.08
N ASP A 71 -11.21 -20.31 -17.21
CA ASP A 71 -11.24 -21.77 -17.29
C ASP A 71 -9.84 -22.38 -17.53
N VAL A 72 -8.79 -21.56 -17.61
CA VAL A 72 -7.41 -22.02 -17.78
C VAL A 72 -6.83 -22.38 -16.40
N PRO A 73 -6.39 -23.62 -16.17
CA PRO A 73 -5.84 -24.03 -14.89
C PRO A 73 -4.52 -23.30 -14.58
N ALA A 74 -4.21 -23.12 -13.29
CA ALA A 74 -3.06 -22.36 -12.83
C ALA A 74 -1.72 -22.77 -13.48
N TYR A 75 -1.49 -24.06 -13.68
CA TYR A 75 -0.24 -24.60 -14.24
C TYR A 75 -0.06 -24.34 -15.75
N GLU A 76 -1.11 -23.92 -16.46
CA GLU A 76 -1.07 -23.53 -17.88
C GLU A 76 -0.97 -22.01 -18.08
N ARG A 77 -1.17 -21.22 -17.01
CA ARG A 77 -1.04 -19.76 -17.07
C ARG A 77 0.43 -19.37 -17.10
N GLN A 78 0.77 -18.32 -17.87
CA GLN A 78 2.12 -17.74 -17.87
C GLN A 78 2.32 -16.80 -16.64
N ILE A 79 1.83 -17.24 -15.50
CA ILE A 79 1.74 -16.53 -14.23
C ILE A 79 2.28 -17.46 -13.15
N ASN A 80 3.23 -16.99 -12.34
CA ASN A 80 3.72 -17.72 -11.19
C ASN A 80 3.43 -16.97 -9.89
N THR A 81 3.33 -17.71 -8.78
CA THR A 81 2.98 -17.14 -7.47
C THR A 81 4.04 -17.48 -6.43
N VAL A 82 4.41 -16.47 -5.63
CA VAL A 82 5.14 -16.62 -4.36
C VAL A 82 4.15 -16.39 -3.24
N PHE A 83 3.94 -17.42 -2.42
CA PHE A 83 3.01 -17.39 -1.29
C PHE A 83 3.70 -16.80 -0.04
N GLN A 84 2.93 -16.27 0.89
CA GLN A 84 3.36 -15.67 2.15
C GLN A 84 4.33 -16.54 2.96
N ARG A 85 4.14 -17.87 2.99
CA ARG A 85 5.03 -18.84 3.66
C ARG A 85 6.08 -19.48 2.74
N TYR A 86 6.38 -18.86 1.58
CA TYR A 86 7.36 -19.27 0.57
C TYR A 86 7.12 -20.66 -0.05
N ALA A 87 6.44 -21.58 0.63
CA ALA A 87 6.11 -22.96 0.19
C ALA A 87 7.30 -23.71 -0.43
N LEU A 88 8.52 -23.54 0.14
CA LEU A 88 9.70 -24.29 -0.29
C LEU A 88 9.60 -25.75 0.08
N PHE A 89 10.18 -26.61 -0.74
CA PHE A 89 10.27 -28.05 -0.46
C PHE A 89 11.39 -28.32 0.54
N PRO A 90 11.10 -28.68 1.81
CA PRO A 90 12.10 -28.77 2.87
C PRO A 90 13.08 -29.93 2.69
N HIS A 91 12.70 -30.96 1.94
CA HIS A 91 13.51 -32.14 1.63
C HIS A 91 14.45 -31.93 0.45
N LEU A 92 14.31 -30.83 -0.31
CA LEU A 92 15.16 -30.45 -1.44
C LEU A 92 16.16 -29.38 -1.01
N ASN A 93 17.33 -29.34 -1.65
CA ASN A 93 18.29 -28.24 -1.52
C ASN A 93 17.87 -27.01 -2.35
N VAL A 94 18.67 -25.96 -2.31
CA VAL A 94 18.39 -24.70 -3.05
C VAL A 94 18.29 -24.94 -4.56
N TYR A 95 19.29 -25.63 -5.15
CA TYR A 95 19.30 -25.97 -6.57
C TYR A 95 18.04 -26.76 -6.97
N GLU A 96 17.73 -27.78 -6.20
CA GLU A 96 16.58 -28.67 -6.49
C GLU A 96 15.23 -27.94 -6.38
N ASN A 97 15.09 -27.04 -5.41
CA ASN A 97 13.90 -26.17 -5.28
C ASN A 97 13.71 -25.30 -6.54
N ILE A 98 14.77 -24.64 -7.00
CA ILE A 98 14.71 -23.78 -8.18
C ILE A 98 14.48 -24.62 -9.44
N ALA A 99 15.19 -25.74 -9.59
CA ALA A 99 15.10 -26.64 -10.75
C ALA A 99 13.76 -27.39 -10.86
N PHE A 100 12.92 -27.40 -9.82
CA PHE A 100 11.76 -28.26 -9.73
C PHE A 100 10.80 -28.09 -10.94
N GLY A 101 10.38 -26.85 -11.23
CA GLY A 101 9.49 -26.57 -12.37
C GLY A 101 10.08 -26.97 -13.72
N LEU A 102 11.38 -26.74 -13.92
CA LEU A 102 12.08 -27.10 -15.16
C LEU A 102 12.18 -28.62 -15.33
N LYS A 103 12.36 -29.38 -14.22
CA LYS A 103 12.35 -30.84 -14.24
C LYS A 103 10.96 -31.39 -14.60
N VAL A 104 9.89 -30.78 -14.06
CA VAL A 104 8.49 -31.13 -14.39
C VAL A 104 8.22 -30.88 -15.88
N ALA A 105 8.72 -29.77 -16.42
CA ALA A 105 8.65 -29.45 -17.85
C ALA A 105 9.56 -30.31 -18.73
N LYS A 106 10.34 -31.24 -18.12
CA LYS A 106 11.24 -32.20 -18.82
C LYS A 106 12.30 -31.52 -19.68
N LEU A 107 12.81 -30.35 -19.28
CA LEU A 107 13.88 -29.66 -19.99
C LEU A 107 15.21 -30.46 -19.92
N PRO A 108 16.13 -30.30 -20.90
CA PRO A 108 17.45 -30.90 -20.88
C PRO A 108 18.25 -30.49 -19.63
N LYS A 109 19.03 -31.45 -19.07
CA LYS A 109 19.83 -31.19 -17.85
C LYS A 109 20.77 -29.98 -17.97
N ALA A 110 21.40 -29.78 -19.15
CA ALA A 110 22.30 -28.66 -19.39
C ALA A 110 21.56 -27.32 -19.29
N GLU A 111 20.38 -27.23 -19.89
CA GLU A 111 19.52 -26.04 -19.82
C GLU A 111 19.02 -25.76 -18.41
N ILE A 112 18.62 -26.80 -17.68
CA ILE A 112 18.23 -26.67 -16.26
C ILE A 112 19.39 -26.08 -15.45
N GLN A 113 20.60 -26.59 -15.64
CA GLN A 113 21.78 -26.13 -14.92
C GLN A 113 22.09 -24.67 -15.24
N GLU A 114 22.07 -24.29 -16.51
CA GLU A 114 22.29 -22.92 -16.96
C GLU A 114 21.28 -21.95 -16.34
N ARG A 115 19.97 -22.21 -16.47
CA ARG A 115 18.90 -21.35 -15.95
C ARG A 115 18.94 -21.22 -14.43
N VAL A 116 19.22 -22.30 -13.70
CA VAL A 116 19.34 -22.25 -12.24
C VAL A 116 20.53 -21.41 -11.81
N HIS A 117 21.68 -21.53 -12.47
CA HIS A 117 22.86 -20.70 -12.13
C HIS A 117 22.63 -19.24 -12.48
N GLU A 118 21.98 -18.94 -13.62
CA GLU A 118 21.56 -17.58 -13.98
C GLU A 118 20.68 -16.99 -12.86
N MET A 119 19.67 -17.74 -12.44
CA MET A 119 18.70 -17.30 -11.43
C MET A 119 19.35 -17.08 -10.06
N LEU A 120 20.24 -17.98 -9.62
CA LEU A 120 21.04 -17.82 -8.41
C LEU A 120 21.91 -16.54 -8.46
N GLY A 121 22.39 -16.18 -9.67
CA GLY A 121 23.10 -14.92 -9.89
C GLY A 121 22.19 -13.70 -9.69
N ILE A 122 20.98 -13.75 -10.25
CA ILE A 122 20.00 -12.65 -10.18
C ILE A 122 19.57 -12.40 -8.73
N VAL A 123 19.29 -13.46 -7.95
CA VAL A 123 18.85 -13.32 -6.55
C VAL A 123 20.00 -13.25 -5.52
N GLY A 124 21.25 -13.14 -5.96
CA GLY A 124 22.41 -12.99 -5.08
C GLY A 124 22.73 -14.20 -4.19
N LEU A 125 22.42 -15.42 -4.67
CA LEU A 125 22.65 -16.68 -3.94
C LEU A 125 23.64 -17.62 -4.64
N LYS A 126 24.62 -17.09 -5.40
CA LYS A 126 25.72 -17.89 -5.97
C LYS A 126 26.48 -18.61 -4.87
N GLY A 127 26.76 -19.92 -5.06
CA GLY A 127 27.46 -20.75 -4.07
C GLY A 127 26.56 -21.36 -3.00
N TYR A 128 25.23 -21.16 -3.08
CA TYR A 128 24.27 -21.74 -2.15
C TYR A 128 23.56 -23.00 -2.69
N GLU A 129 23.93 -23.47 -3.88
CA GLU A 129 23.24 -24.53 -4.64
C GLU A 129 22.93 -25.76 -3.79
N ASN A 130 23.91 -26.22 -3.03
CA ASN A 130 23.81 -27.46 -2.24
C ASN A 130 23.32 -27.25 -0.80
N ARG A 131 22.99 -26.00 -0.40
CA ARG A 131 22.51 -25.72 0.95
C ARG A 131 21.08 -26.23 1.13
N ARG A 132 20.81 -26.75 2.33
CA ARG A 132 19.47 -27.13 2.76
C ARG A 132 18.64 -25.89 3.09
N ILE A 133 17.36 -25.94 2.86
CA ILE A 133 16.43 -24.83 3.10
C ILE A 133 16.37 -24.42 4.58
N ASP A 134 16.44 -25.41 5.50
CA ASP A 134 16.42 -25.20 6.96
C ASP A 134 17.68 -24.47 7.51
N LYS A 135 18.72 -24.32 6.71
CA LYS A 135 19.96 -23.58 7.03
C LYS A 135 20.02 -22.18 6.46
N LEU A 136 18.93 -21.70 5.86
CA LEU A 136 18.82 -20.38 5.27
C LEU A 136 18.06 -19.43 6.20
N SER A 137 18.45 -18.14 6.20
CA SER A 137 17.65 -17.08 6.83
C SER A 137 16.32 -16.88 6.08
N GLY A 138 15.33 -16.23 6.71
CA GLY A 138 14.04 -15.94 6.08
C GLY A 138 14.16 -15.22 4.74
N GLY A 139 15.01 -14.18 4.65
CA GLY A 139 15.25 -13.48 3.38
C GLY A 139 15.95 -14.34 2.33
N GLN A 140 16.83 -15.27 2.73
CA GLN A 140 17.44 -16.23 1.79
C GLN A 140 16.41 -17.24 1.29
N GLN A 141 15.53 -17.73 2.16
CA GLN A 141 14.41 -18.61 1.76
C GLN A 141 13.47 -17.91 0.78
N GLN A 142 13.16 -16.65 1.03
CA GLN A 142 12.35 -15.84 0.12
C GLN A 142 13.00 -15.69 -1.25
N ARG A 143 14.30 -15.36 -1.31
CA ARG A 143 15.05 -15.30 -2.59
C ARG A 143 15.04 -16.61 -3.34
N VAL A 144 15.10 -17.75 -2.66
CA VAL A 144 14.95 -19.08 -3.28
C VAL A 144 13.54 -19.27 -3.85
N ALA A 145 12.48 -18.83 -3.14
CA ALA A 145 11.11 -18.92 -3.61
C ALA A 145 10.88 -18.05 -4.86
N ILE A 146 11.41 -16.83 -4.86
CA ILE A 146 11.39 -15.92 -6.01
C ILE A 146 12.13 -16.54 -7.20
N ALA A 147 13.35 -17.06 -6.98
CA ALA A 147 14.14 -17.71 -8.00
C ALA A 147 13.41 -18.92 -8.62
N ARG A 148 12.75 -19.75 -7.77
CA ARG A 148 11.91 -20.89 -8.23
C ARG A 148 10.74 -20.43 -9.08
N ALA A 149 10.12 -19.31 -8.75
CA ALA A 149 9.02 -18.76 -9.51
C ALA A 149 9.49 -18.15 -10.85
N LEU A 150 10.64 -17.48 -10.86
CA LEU A 150 11.17 -16.78 -12.04
C LEU A 150 11.88 -17.68 -13.05
N VAL A 151 12.44 -18.83 -12.62
CA VAL A 151 13.24 -19.71 -13.49
C VAL A 151 12.44 -20.25 -14.69
N ASN A 152 11.12 -20.30 -14.57
CA ASN A 152 10.20 -20.68 -15.65
C ASN A 152 9.93 -19.54 -16.65
N ARG A 153 10.49 -18.35 -16.42
CA ARG A 153 10.31 -17.15 -17.24
C ARG A 153 8.83 -16.77 -17.44
N PRO A 154 8.05 -16.61 -16.37
CA PRO A 154 6.66 -16.19 -16.48
C PRO A 154 6.58 -14.75 -17.01
N LYS A 155 5.43 -14.33 -17.55
CA LYS A 155 5.15 -12.92 -17.87
C LYS A 155 4.73 -12.13 -16.65
N VAL A 156 4.15 -12.79 -15.64
CA VAL A 156 3.65 -12.17 -14.42
C VAL A 156 4.11 -12.95 -13.19
N LEU A 157 4.57 -12.22 -12.18
CA LEU A 157 4.85 -12.76 -10.85
C LEU A 157 3.83 -12.18 -9.86
N LEU A 158 3.10 -13.05 -9.20
CA LEU A 158 2.19 -12.72 -8.10
C LEU A 158 2.92 -12.90 -6.77
N LEU A 159 2.82 -11.91 -5.89
CA LEU A 159 3.49 -11.86 -4.58
C LEU A 159 2.45 -11.59 -3.49
N ASP A 160 2.15 -12.58 -2.66
CA ASP A 160 1.15 -12.50 -1.59
C ASP A 160 1.85 -12.25 -0.25
N GLU A 161 1.90 -11.00 0.20
CA GLU A 161 2.55 -10.52 1.43
C GLU A 161 3.97 -11.11 1.67
N PRO A 162 4.86 -11.05 0.67
CA PRO A 162 6.11 -11.81 0.74
C PRO A 162 7.08 -11.31 1.81
N LEU A 163 6.96 -10.06 2.29
CA LEU A 163 7.85 -9.43 3.26
C LEU A 163 7.34 -9.47 4.71
N ALA A 164 6.10 -9.91 4.93
CA ALA A 164 5.44 -9.85 6.24
C ALA A 164 6.19 -10.59 7.37
N ALA A 165 6.97 -11.63 7.04
CA ALA A 165 7.70 -12.43 8.03
C ALA A 165 9.12 -11.93 8.31
N LEU A 166 9.55 -10.80 7.73
CA LEU A 166 10.92 -10.28 7.85
C LEU A 166 10.99 -9.14 8.87
N ASP A 167 12.15 -9.04 9.55
CA ASP A 167 12.49 -7.87 10.36
C ASP A 167 12.65 -6.61 9.50
N LEU A 168 12.55 -5.43 10.13
CA LEU A 168 12.52 -4.14 9.44
C LEU A 168 13.71 -3.91 8.50
N ARG A 169 14.93 -4.24 8.96
CA ARG A 169 16.14 -4.02 8.15
C ARG A 169 16.18 -4.93 6.94
N LEU A 170 15.88 -6.21 7.14
CA LEU A 170 15.87 -7.19 6.06
C LEU A 170 14.72 -6.91 5.08
N ARG A 171 13.60 -6.37 5.58
CA ARG A 171 12.46 -5.94 4.74
C ARG A 171 12.88 -4.85 3.77
N LYS A 172 13.56 -3.77 4.24
CA LYS A 172 14.07 -2.69 3.38
C LYS A 172 15.07 -3.18 2.31
N ASP A 173 15.99 -4.06 2.71
CA ASP A 173 16.93 -4.66 1.76
C ASP A 173 16.19 -5.48 0.68
N MET A 174 15.14 -6.22 1.06
CA MET A 174 14.35 -7.03 0.14
C MET A 174 13.42 -6.21 -0.77
N GLN A 175 12.90 -5.07 -0.32
CA GLN A 175 12.13 -4.12 -1.16
C GLN A 175 13.00 -3.67 -2.35
N ASN A 176 14.21 -3.19 -2.07
CA ASN A 176 15.15 -2.77 -3.11
C ASN A 176 15.50 -3.91 -4.08
N GLU A 177 15.69 -5.12 -3.52
CA GLU A 177 16.01 -6.30 -4.32
C GLU A 177 14.86 -6.73 -5.23
N LEU A 178 13.60 -6.70 -4.74
CA LEU A 178 12.41 -7.01 -5.55
C LEU A 178 12.27 -6.04 -6.73
N LYS A 179 12.43 -4.72 -6.49
CA LYS A 179 12.36 -3.70 -7.54
C LYS A 179 13.47 -3.93 -8.57
N ARG A 180 14.70 -4.20 -8.11
CA ARG A 180 15.83 -4.53 -8.99
C ARG A 180 15.58 -5.79 -9.83
N ILE A 181 15.06 -6.86 -9.22
CA ILE A 181 14.74 -8.11 -9.93
C ILE A 181 13.67 -7.87 -11.00
N GLN A 182 12.62 -7.16 -10.67
CA GLN A 182 11.55 -6.81 -11.61
C GLN A 182 12.10 -6.08 -12.83
N GLN A 183 12.95 -5.07 -12.63
CA GLN A 183 13.59 -4.30 -13.71
C GLN A 183 14.52 -5.16 -14.58
N VAL A 184 15.36 -6.00 -13.94
CA VAL A 184 16.30 -6.89 -14.66
C VAL A 184 15.56 -7.95 -15.48
N MET A 185 14.46 -8.48 -14.95
CA MET A 185 13.68 -9.52 -15.62
C MET A 185 12.71 -8.96 -16.67
N GLY A 186 12.32 -7.67 -16.57
CA GLY A 186 11.38 -7.03 -17.49
C GLY A 186 10.01 -7.70 -17.50
N ILE A 187 9.50 -8.10 -16.33
CA ILE A 187 8.19 -8.78 -16.18
C ILE A 187 7.26 -7.97 -15.28
N THR A 188 5.97 -8.25 -15.35
CA THR A 188 4.97 -7.60 -14.50
C THR A 188 4.95 -8.24 -13.11
N PHE A 189 5.01 -7.41 -12.05
CA PHE A 189 4.80 -7.81 -10.67
C PHE A 189 3.42 -7.35 -10.19
N ILE A 190 2.66 -8.26 -9.59
CA ILE A 190 1.44 -7.94 -8.84
C ILE A 190 1.72 -8.27 -7.39
N TYR A 191 1.79 -7.24 -6.58
CA TYR A 191 2.19 -7.31 -5.19
C TYR A 191 0.99 -7.06 -4.27
N VAL A 192 0.83 -7.86 -3.23
CA VAL A 192 -0.19 -7.67 -2.20
C VAL A 192 0.49 -7.34 -0.89
N THR A 193 0.06 -6.28 -0.25
CA THR A 193 0.51 -5.89 1.09
C THR A 193 -0.58 -5.11 1.84
N HIS A 194 -0.41 -4.98 3.14
CA HIS A 194 -1.12 -4.01 3.99
C HIS A 194 -0.18 -2.91 4.49
N ASP A 195 1.11 -2.98 4.14
CA ASP A 195 2.14 -2.01 4.52
C ASP A 195 2.20 -0.88 3.49
N GLN A 196 1.96 0.35 3.96
CA GLN A 196 1.92 1.56 3.13
C GLN A 196 3.31 1.92 2.60
N GLU A 197 4.38 1.78 3.44
CA GLU A 197 5.76 2.09 3.05
C GLU A 197 6.18 1.19 1.88
N GLU A 198 5.81 -0.10 1.91
CA GLU A 198 6.08 -1.03 0.81
C GLU A 198 5.40 -0.58 -0.48
N ALA A 199 4.10 -0.26 -0.41
CA ALA A 199 3.33 0.14 -1.58
C ALA A 199 3.85 1.45 -2.19
N LEU A 200 4.11 2.46 -1.38
CA LEU A 200 4.56 3.78 -1.84
C LEU A 200 6.00 3.76 -2.39
N SER A 201 6.90 2.94 -1.80
CA SER A 201 8.32 2.94 -2.18
C SER A 201 8.65 2.09 -3.42
N MET A 202 7.89 1.02 -3.68
CA MET A 202 8.23 0.06 -4.73
C MET A 202 7.40 0.18 -6.00
N SER A 203 6.16 0.68 -5.91
CA SER A 203 5.18 0.53 -6.99
C SER A 203 5.30 1.60 -8.06
N ASP A 204 4.94 1.24 -9.29
CA ASP A 204 4.64 2.17 -10.35
C ASP A 204 3.18 2.63 -10.24
N THR A 205 2.30 1.71 -9.81
CA THR A 205 0.86 1.97 -9.58
C THR A 205 0.41 1.30 -8.27
N VAL A 206 -0.33 2.03 -7.47
CA VAL A 206 -1.00 1.54 -6.25
C VAL A 206 -2.51 1.49 -6.48
N VAL A 207 -3.13 0.39 -6.07
CA VAL A 207 -4.57 0.18 -6.05
C VAL A 207 -5.00 0.05 -4.60
N VAL A 208 -5.68 1.05 -4.08
CA VAL A 208 -6.21 1.03 -2.72
C VAL A 208 -7.57 0.36 -2.72
N MET A 209 -7.73 -0.68 -1.89
CA MET A 209 -8.95 -1.48 -1.79
C MET A 209 -9.53 -1.42 -0.38
N ASP A 210 -10.86 -1.34 -0.29
CA ASP A 210 -11.62 -1.55 0.95
C ASP A 210 -12.94 -2.26 0.65
N LYS A 211 -13.37 -3.14 1.54
CA LYS A 211 -14.67 -3.86 1.48
C LYS A 211 -15.00 -4.44 0.10
N GLY A 212 -14.01 -5.06 -0.55
CA GLY A 212 -14.17 -5.68 -1.85
C GLY A 212 -14.27 -4.72 -3.04
N ARG A 213 -14.01 -3.43 -2.85
CA ARG A 213 -14.07 -2.39 -3.89
C ARG A 213 -12.73 -1.67 -4.02
N ILE A 214 -12.49 -1.11 -5.21
CA ILE A 214 -11.35 -0.22 -5.45
C ILE A 214 -11.76 1.18 -5.02
N GLN A 215 -10.99 1.78 -4.11
CA GLN A 215 -11.19 3.15 -3.64
C GLN A 215 -10.44 4.16 -4.52
N GLN A 216 -9.19 3.85 -4.86
CA GLN A 216 -8.37 4.69 -5.73
C GLN A 216 -7.32 3.87 -6.48
N ILE A 217 -6.97 4.32 -7.68
CA ILE A 217 -5.83 3.82 -8.47
C ILE A 217 -5.02 5.04 -8.88
N GLY A 218 -3.71 4.99 -8.69
CA GLY A 218 -2.81 6.08 -9.08
C GLY A 218 -1.34 5.75 -8.85
N LYS A 219 -0.48 6.70 -9.16
CA LYS A 219 0.91 6.63 -8.74
C LYS A 219 1.01 6.81 -7.22
N PRO A 220 2.08 6.33 -6.58
CA PRO A 220 2.28 6.52 -5.14
C PRO A 220 2.10 7.97 -4.68
N GLU A 221 2.71 8.92 -5.38
CA GLU A 221 2.64 10.35 -5.07
C GLU A 221 1.22 10.90 -5.18
N ASP A 222 0.47 10.50 -6.24
CA ASP A 222 -0.92 10.95 -6.45
C ASP A 222 -1.86 10.39 -5.36
N ILE A 223 -1.63 9.13 -4.92
CA ILE A 223 -2.42 8.49 -3.86
C ILE A 223 -2.21 9.19 -2.51
N TYR A 224 -0.98 9.63 -2.23
CA TYR A 224 -0.62 10.30 -0.99
C TYR A 224 -1.11 11.75 -0.95
N ASN A 225 -0.82 12.51 -2.02
CA ASN A 225 -1.08 13.97 -2.06
C ASN A 225 -2.53 14.31 -2.43
N GLU A 226 -3.16 13.49 -3.28
CA GLU A 226 -4.52 13.71 -3.81
C GLU A 226 -5.45 12.53 -3.51
N PRO A 227 -5.69 12.19 -2.23
CA PRO A 227 -6.60 11.11 -1.88
C PRO A 227 -8.03 11.45 -2.31
N LYS A 228 -8.78 10.44 -2.81
CA LYS A 228 -10.14 10.64 -3.33
C LYS A 228 -11.21 10.71 -2.25
N ASN A 229 -10.95 10.17 -1.06
CA ASN A 229 -11.88 10.16 0.05
C ASN A 229 -11.14 10.05 1.39
N ALA A 230 -11.85 10.26 2.49
CA ALA A 230 -11.30 10.24 3.84
C ALA A 230 -10.63 8.89 4.20
N PHE A 231 -11.15 7.77 3.73
CA PHE A 231 -10.54 6.46 3.94
C PHE A 231 -9.14 6.38 3.31
N VAL A 232 -8.98 6.79 2.05
CA VAL A 232 -7.67 6.76 1.38
C VAL A 232 -6.69 7.70 2.07
N ALA A 233 -7.14 8.89 2.45
CA ALA A 233 -6.33 9.87 3.15
C ALA A 233 -5.75 9.32 4.47
N ASP A 234 -6.60 8.75 5.31
CA ASP A 234 -6.24 8.19 6.61
C ASP A 234 -5.46 6.87 6.48
N PHE A 235 -5.88 6.01 5.56
CA PHE A 235 -5.24 4.70 5.37
C PHE A 235 -3.83 4.80 4.77
N ILE A 236 -3.49 5.82 3.98
CA ILE A 236 -2.17 5.93 3.32
C ILE A 236 -1.14 6.65 4.18
N GLY A 237 -1.56 7.43 5.14
CA GLY A 237 -0.70 8.17 6.07
C GLY A 237 -1.53 8.96 7.05
N GLU A 238 -0.92 9.31 8.16
CA GLU A 238 -1.58 10.16 9.15
C GLU A 238 -2.09 11.45 8.49
N SER A 239 -3.27 11.91 8.90
CA SER A 239 -3.93 13.04 8.26
C SER A 239 -4.80 13.81 9.24
N ASN A 240 -4.77 15.14 9.15
CA ASN A 240 -5.79 15.97 9.76
C ASN A 240 -6.96 16.07 8.77
N ILE A 241 -8.10 15.48 9.08
CA ILE A 241 -9.30 15.49 8.23
C ILE A 241 -10.39 16.32 8.90
N LEU A 242 -10.88 17.31 8.19
CA LEU A 242 -11.78 18.34 8.69
C LEU A 242 -13.04 18.41 7.87
N ASP A 243 -14.15 18.80 8.50
CA ASP A 243 -15.34 19.25 7.81
C ASP A 243 -15.16 20.66 7.26
N GLY A 244 -15.42 20.83 5.97
CA GLY A 244 -15.33 22.11 5.29
C GLY A 244 -16.51 22.39 4.37
N VAL A 245 -16.51 23.59 3.82
CA VAL A 245 -17.47 24.03 2.79
C VAL A 245 -16.71 24.70 1.65
N MET A 246 -16.82 24.17 0.44
CA MET A 246 -16.25 24.80 -0.74
C MET A 246 -17.10 25.99 -1.17
N LEU A 247 -16.61 27.21 -0.97
CA LEU A 247 -17.36 28.42 -1.28
C LEU A 247 -17.41 28.70 -2.80
N ALA A 248 -16.30 28.43 -3.47
CA ALA A 248 -16.09 28.56 -4.91
C ALA A 248 -14.76 27.89 -5.23
N ASP A 249 -14.44 27.69 -6.50
CA ASP A 249 -13.13 27.22 -6.94
C ASP A 249 -12.00 27.94 -6.23
N TYR A 250 -11.02 27.18 -5.70
CA TYR A 250 -9.84 27.66 -4.99
C TYR A 250 -10.14 28.35 -3.65
N LYS A 251 -11.35 28.16 -3.06
CA LYS A 251 -11.73 28.76 -1.77
C LYS A 251 -12.55 27.81 -0.92
N VAL A 252 -11.96 27.33 0.14
CA VAL A 252 -12.60 26.46 1.14
C VAL A 252 -12.75 27.17 2.47
N LYS A 253 -13.82 26.87 3.21
CA LYS A 253 -14.07 27.42 4.56
C LYS A 253 -14.14 26.28 5.56
N PHE A 254 -13.33 26.36 6.60
CA PHE A 254 -13.38 25.52 7.80
C PHE A 254 -13.00 26.33 9.05
N PHE A 255 -13.40 25.89 10.23
CA PHE A 255 -13.26 26.63 11.50
C PHE A 255 -13.73 28.09 11.44
N GLY A 256 -14.71 28.39 10.59
CA GLY A 256 -15.25 29.75 10.42
C GLY A 256 -14.36 30.70 9.61
N ARG A 257 -13.20 30.25 9.07
CA ARG A 257 -12.26 31.03 8.25
C ARG A 257 -12.24 30.53 6.82
N THR A 258 -11.93 31.41 5.89
CA THR A 258 -11.79 31.09 4.46
C THR A 258 -10.32 30.99 4.11
N PHE A 259 -9.94 29.85 3.51
CA PHE A 259 -8.59 29.55 3.03
C PHE A 259 -8.61 29.47 1.49
N LYS A 260 -7.44 29.74 0.91
CA LYS A 260 -7.19 29.43 -0.50
C LYS A 260 -6.72 27.97 -0.58
N CYS A 261 -7.12 27.26 -1.63
CA CYS A 261 -6.66 25.92 -1.98
C CYS A 261 -6.38 25.84 -3.48
N LEU A 262 -5.91 24.68 -3.97
CA LEU A 262 -5.68 24.47 -5.40
C LEU A 262 -6.81 23.70 -6.08
N ASP A 263 -7.79 23.22 -5.32
CA ASP A 263 -8.90 22.40 -5.80
C ASP A 263 -10.01 23.24 -6.44
N ALA A 264 -10.63 22.66 -7.47
CA ALA A 264 -11.73 23.23 -8.24
C ALA A 264 -12.70 22.13 -8.70
N GLY A 265 -13.87 22.53 -9.21
CA GLY A 265 -14.85 21.60 -9.77
C GLY A 265 -15.91 21.16 -8.76
N PHE A 266 -16.08 21.90 -7.67
CA PHE A 266 -17.11 21.69 -6.64
C PHE A 266 -18.30 22.63 -6.86
N GLU A 267 -19.47 22.22 -6.40
CA GLU A 267 -20.64 23.10 -6.39
C GLU A 267 -20.46 24.23 -5.34
N PRO A 268 -20.98 25.44 -5.59
CA PRO A 268 -20.91 26.51 -4.61
C PRO A 268 -21.58 26.13 -3.27
N ASN A 269 -20.89 26.32 -2.17
CA ASN A 269 -21.28 25.92 -0.81
C ASN A 269 -21.46 24.40 -0.61
N GLU A 270 -20.76 23.59 -1.40
CA GLU A 270 -20.74 22.14 -1.24
C GLU A 270 -20.04 21.75 0.08
N PRO A 271 -20.64 20.88 0.90
CA PRO A 271 -19.96 20.27 2.04
C PRO A 271 -18.86 19.33 1.55
N VAL A 272 -17.65 19.46 2.13
CA VAL A 272 -16.46 18.74 1.68
C VAL A 272 -15.67 18.21 2.88
N ASP A 273 -14.80 17.22 2.63
CA ASP A 273 -13.72 16.84 3.53
C ASP A 273 -12.46 17.61 3.12
N VAL A 274 -11.77 18.17 4.10
CA VAL A 274 -10.48 18.86 3.92
C VAL A 274 -9.39 18.02 4.55
N VAL A 275 -8.37 17.69 3.81
CA VAL A 275 -7.20 16.94 4.28
C VAL A 275 -5.98 17.85 4.33
N ILE A 276 -5.24 17.75 5.44
CA ILE A 276 -3.97 18.45 5.63
C ILE A 276 -2.99 17.46 6.25
N ARG A 277 -1.86 17.24 5.59
CA ARG A 277 -0.83 16.35 6.09
C ARG A 277 -0.11 16.95 7.29
N PRO A 278 0.24 16.15 8.32
CA PRO A 278 0.91 16.66 9.52
C PRO A 278 2.25 17.35 9.24
N GLU A 279 2.99 16.91 8.24
CA GLU A 279 4.28 17.45 7.83
C GLU A 279 4.19 18.78 7.07
N ASP A 280 3.01 19.13 6.53
CA ASP A 280 2.78 20.33 5.73
C ASP A 280 2.33 21.53 6.60
N ILE A 281 2.25 21.33 7.91
CA ILE A 281 1.81 22.36 8.84
C ILE A 281 2.99 23.12 9.41
N ASP A 282 3.04 24.42 9.15
CA ASP A 282 4.08 25.30 9.68
C ASP A 282 3.72 25.87 11.07
N PHE A 283 4.65 25.79 12.03
CA PHE A 283 4.60 26.57 13.25
C PHE A 283 5.08 28.01 12.99
N VAL A 284 4.29 28.97 13.47
CA VAL A 284 4.62 30.42 13.43
C VAL A 284 4.28 31.04 14.77
N PRO A 285 4.73 32.27 15.05
CA PRO A 285 4.26 33.04 16.20
C PRO A 285 2.73 33.16 16.22
N PRO A 286 2.07 33.12 17.40
CA PRO A 286 0.61 33.11 17.49
C PRO A 286 -0.11 34.21 16.70
N GLU A 287 0.52 35.39 16.60
CA GLU A 287 0.02 36.56 15.86
C GLU A 287 0.11 36.43 14.34
N GLU A 288 0.97 35.56 13.83
CA GLU A 288 1.17 35.30 12.39
C GLU A 288 0.39 34.07 11.89
N GLY A 289 -0.19 33.29 12.81
CA GLY A 289 -0.90 32.07 12.49
C GLY A 289 -2.29 32.29 11.86
N HIS A 290 -2.66 31.45 10.93
CA HIS A 290 -4.04 31.33 10.46
C HIS A 290 -4.94 30.82 11.59
N LEU A 291 -4.45 29.91 12.42
CA LEU A 291 -5.08 29.36 13.60
C LEU A 291 -4.11 29.49 14.77
N THR A 292 -4.62 29.55 16.00
CA THR A 292 -3.78 29.66 17.22
C THR A 292 -4.28 28.63 18.23
N GLY A 293 -3.44 27.66 18.57
CA GLY A 293 -3.80 26.57 19.48
C GLY A 293 -2.80 26.42 20.63
N THR A 294 -3.09 25.47 21.51
CA THR A 294 -2.23 25.13 22.65
C THR A 294 -1.65 23.74 22.41
N VAL A 295 -0.33 23.60 22.58
CA VAL A 295 0.36 22.31 22.53
C VAL A 295 -0.07 21.45 23.72
N THR A 296 -0.64 20.27 23.45
CA THR A 296 -1.13 19.36 24.49
C THR A 296 -0.26 18.12 24.66
N SER A 297 0.51 17.73 23.63
CA SER A 297 1.45 16.60 23.69
C SER A 297 2.62 16.80 22.74
N VAL A 298 3.79 16.27 23.13
CA VAL A 298 5.02 16.28 22.33
C VAL A 298 5.70 14.92 22.41
N THR A 299 5.75 14.18 21.32
CA THR A 299 6.38 12.87 21.23
C THR A 299 7.56 12.87 20.28
N PHE A 300 8.75 12.51 20.75
CA PHE A 300 9.94 12.41 19.89
C PHE A 300 9.99 11.05 19.18
N LYS A 301 9.98 11.05 17.85
CA LYS A 301 10.02 9.83 16.98
C LYS A 301 11.41 9.53 16.39
N GLY A 302 12.45 10.20 16.85
CA GLY A 302 13.83 9.98 16.40
C GLY A 302 14.33 11.04 15.42
N LEU A 303 13.63 11.28 14.31
CA LEU A 303 13.97 12.31 13.32
C LEU A 303 13.12 13.57 13.49
N ASN A 304 11.88 13.41 13.87
CA ASN A 304 10.87 14.46 14.03
C ASN A 304 10.17 14.32 15.38
N TYR A 305 9.36 15.30 15.70
CA TYR A 305 8.39 15.31 16.79
C TYR A 305 6.98 15.17 16.20
N ASP A 306 6.15 14.33 16.83
CA ASP A 306 4.70 14.37 16.68
C ASP A 306 4.17 15.29 17.79
N ILE A 307 3.53 16.37 17.38
CA ILE A 307 3.04 17.42 18.30
C ILE A 307 1.53 17.52 18.12
N ILE A 308 0.80 17.38 19.23
CA ILE A 308 -0.64 17.60 19.23
C ILE A 308 -0.94 19.02 19.68
N VAL A 309 -1.72 19.74 18.86
CA VAL A 309 -2.16 21.12 19.16
C VAL A 309 -3.68 21.16 19.21
N ASP A 310 -4.23 21.49 20.38
CA ASP A 310 -5.66 21.72 20.53
C ASP A 310 -6.05 23.11 19.99
N PHE A 311 -7.01 23.09 19.05
CA PHE A 311 -7.66 24.28 18.54
C PHE A 311 -9.18 24.12 18.66
N ARG A 312 -9.78 24.68 19.72
CA ARG A 312 -11.23 24.64 19.97
C ARG A 312 -11.80 23.23 20.02
N GLY A 313 -11.07 22.26 20.60
CA GLY A 313 -11.46 20.87 20.71
C GLY A 313 -11.04 19.99 19.55
N PHE A 314 -10.50 20.53 18.46
CA PHE A 314 -9.90 19.76 17.40
C PHE A 314 -8.40 19.57 17.68
N LYS A 315 -7.95 18.31 17.66
CA LYS A 315 -6.56 17.93 17.91
C LYS A 315 -5.79 17.83 16.60
N TRP A 316 -4.99 18.86 16.31
CA TRP A 316 -4.10 18.85 15.16
C TRP A 316 -2.88 18.00 15.45
N LEU A 317 -2.61 17.00 14.63
CA LEU A 317 -1.32 16.33 14.57
C LEU A 317 -0.39 17.13 13.67
N ILE A 318 0.80 17.47 14.16
CA ILE A 318 1.83 18.20 13.41
C ILE A 318 3.15 17.43 13.52
N GLN A 319 3.76 17.12 12.39
CA GLN A 319 5.05 16.46 12.31
C GLN A 319 6.13 17.46 11.91
N THR A 320 7.10 17.71 12.80
CA THR A 320 8.13 18.73 12.57
C THR A 320 9.45 18.36 13.22
N THR A 321 10.54 18.96 12.75
CA THR A 321 11.85 18.89 13.42
C THR A 321 11.98 19.92 14.55
N ASP A 322 11.07 20.89 14.64
CA ASP A 322 11.11 22.01 15.60
C ASP A 322 10.34 21.64 16.88
N HIS A 323 11.05 21.55 18.00
CA HIS A 323 10.45 21.27 19.30
C HIS A 323 9.62 22.45 19.78
N GLN A 324 8.37 22.17 20.19
CA GLN A 324 7.49 23.11 20.90
C GLN A 324 7.19 22.53 22.30
N PRO A 325 7.31 23.31 23.37
CA PRO A 325 7.00 22.77 24.70
C PRO A 325 5.50 22.60 24.92
N GLU A 326 5.12 21.59 25.69
CA GLU A 326 3.74 21.39 26.14
C GLU A 326 3.22 22.62 26.89
N GLY A 327 1.96 22.98 26.69
CA GLY A 327 1.34 24.19 27.22
C GLY A 327 1.68 25.47 26.44
N ALA A 328 2.57 25.44 25.44
CA ALA A 328 2.88 26.61 24.61
C ALA A 328 1.67 26.96 23.73
N THR A 329 1.45 28.25 23.57
CA THR A 329 0.52 28.80 22.57
C THR A 329 1.27 28.98 21.25
N VAL A 330 0.84 28.37 20.19
CA VAL A 330 1.49 28.37 18.86
C VAL A 330 0.52 28.82 17.77
N GLY A 331 1.04 29.46 16.75
CA GLY A 331 0.32 29.74 15.50
C GLY A 331 0.52 28.61 14.50
N ILE A 332 -0.54 28.25 13.80
CA ILE A 332 -0.54 27.31 12.68
C ILE A 332 -0.73 28.08 11.39
N ARG A 333 0.16 27.89 10.44
CA ARG A 333 0.07 28.45 9.09
C ARG A 333 -0.08 27.31 8.09
N LEU A 334 -1.05 27.46 7.17
CA LEU A 334 -1.38 26.55 6.09
C LEU A 334 -1.20 27.28 4.77
N ASN A 335 -0.45 26.71 3.84
CA ASN A 335 -0.33 27.25 2.50
C ASN A 335 -1.42 26.67 1.57
N PRO A 336 -1.77 27.33 0.47
CA PRO A 336 -2.81 26.83 -0.44
C PRO A 336 -2.54 25.43 -1.03
N GLU A 337 -1.27 25.07 -1.21
CA GLU A 337 -0.79 23.78 -1.69
C GLU A 337 -0.92 22.67 -0.65
N ASP A 338 -1.01 22.98 0.63
CA ASP A 338 -1.08 22.05 1.74
C ASP A 338 -2.52 21.59 2.03
N ILE A 339 -3.49 22.26 1.42
CA ILE A 339 -4.92 22.03 1.63
C ILE A 339 -5.48 21.25 0.45
N HIS A 340 -5.84 19.98 0.66
CA HIS A 340 -6.52 19.16 -0.33
C HIS A 340 -7.99 18.97 0.02
N VAL A 341 -8.90 19.15 -0.96
CA VAL A 341 -10.36 19.13 -0.77
C VAL A 341 -10.96 17.93 -1.49
N MET A 342 -11.77 17.16 -0.77
CA MET A 342 -12.44 15.96 -1.29
C MET A 342 -13.94 16.09 -1.17
N HIS A 343 -14.69 15.48 -2.13
CA HIS A 343 -16.12 15.29 -2.00
C HIS A 343 -16.47 14.43 -0.79
N LYS A 344 -17.59 14.71 -0.12
CA LYS A 344 -18.11 13.83 0.93
C LYS A 344 -18.40 12.43 0.36
N SER A 345 -18.09 11.40 1.15
CA SER A 345 -18.26 9.99 0.81
C SER A 345 -18.89 9.21 1.95
N GLU A 346 -19.10 7.91 1.76
CA GLU A 346 -19.54 7.01 2.84
C GLU A 346 -18.56 6.95 4.02
N TYR A 347 -17.32 7.39 3.83
CA TYR A 347 -16.26 7.43 4.85
C TYR A 347 -16.18 8.77 5.59
N SER A 348 -16.89 9.80 5.14
CA SER A 348 -16.91 11.13 5.78
C SER A 348 -17.48 11.04 7.20
N GLY A 349 -16.82 11.71 8.15
CA GLY A 349 -17.20 11.68 9.56
C GLY A 349 -16.80 10.41 10.32
N GLN A 350 -16.21 9.40 9.64
CA GLN A 350 -15.60 8.24 10.31
C GLN A 350 -14.18 8.55 10.78
N PHE A 351 -13.52 9.48 10.13
CA PHE A 351 -12.15 9.91 10.34
C PHE A 351 -12.06 11.43 10.57
N GLY A 352 -13.15 12.12 10.94
CA GLY A 352 -13.27 13.56 11.07
C GLY A 352 -12.41 14.17 12.18
N ASP A 353 -13.02 15.00 13.08
CA ASP A 353 -12.34 15.61 14.24
C ASP A 353 -11.68 14.57 15.17
N TYR A 354 -11.90 13.31 14.86
CA TYR A 354 -11.28 12.13 15.44
C TYR A 354 -10.46 11.46 14.35
N SER A 355 -9.28 12.00 14.00
CA SER A 355 -8.31 11.18 13.25
C SER A 355 -8.05 9.91 14.06
N SER A 356 -7.74 8.79 13.41
CA SER A 356 -7.38 7.55 14.09
C SER A 356 -6.35 7.78 15.19
N TYR A 357 -5.44 8.73 14.96
CA TYR A 357 -4.44 9.17 15.94
C TYR A 357 -5.06 9.86 17.18
N SER A 358 -6.08 10.70 17.01
CA SER A 358 -6.74 11.37 18.15
C SER A 358 -7.47 10.35 19.04
N ALA A 359 -8.09 9.34 18.45
CA ALA A 359 -8.74 8.26 19.20
C ALA A 359 -7.72 7.39 19.98
N GLU A 360 -6.62 6.99 19.33
CA GLU A 360 -5.53 6.25 19.97
C GLU A 360 -4.87 7.06 21.09
N TYR A 361 -4.71 8.37 20.89
CA TYR A 361 -4.12 9.25 21.90
C TYR A 361 -5.03 9.40 23.11
N ASP A 362 -6.33 9.53 22.92
CA ASP A 362 -7.30 9.62 24.02
C ASP A 362 -7.36 8.32 24.83
N GLU A 363 -7.34 7.14 24.19
CA GLU A 363 -7.22 5.84 24.85
C GLU A 363 -5.94 5.73 25.70
N LEU A 364 -4.78 6.17 25.15
CA LEU A 364 -3.50 6.12 25.86
C LEU A 364 -3.42 7.11 27.04
N THR A 365 -4.16 8.24 27.00
CA THR A 365 -4.17 9.23 28.10
C THR A 365 -5.17 8.85 29.19
N GLU A 366 -6.30 8.21 28.86
CA GLU A 366 -7.25 7.69 29.83
C GLU A 366 -6.64 6.57 30.69
N ASP A 367 -5.86 5.65 30.07
CA ASP A 367 -5.15 4.58 30.80
C ASP A 367 -4.03 5.12 31.72
N ALA A 368 -3.44 6.28 31.41
CA ALA A 368 -2.40 6.89 32.24
C ALA A 368 -2.95 7.59 33.48
N ASP A 369 -4.14 8.16 33.40
CA ASP A 369 -4.80 8.83 34.55
C ASP A 369 -5.38 7.81 35.55
N ASP A 370 -5.71 6.58 35.11
CA ASP A 370 -6.18 5.50 36.00
C ASP A 370 -5.04 4.79 36.77
N GLU A 371 -3.77 4.97 36.41
CA GLU A 371 -2.62 4.44 37.16
C GLU A 371 -2.08 5.38 38.26
N GLU A 372 -2.58 6.64 38.35
CA GLU A 372 -2.19 7.61 39.39
C GLU A 372 -3.21 7.76 40.55
N GLU A 373 -4.33 7.02 40.55
CA GLU A 373 -5.24 6.90 41.71
C GLU A 373 -4.97 5.58 42.48
#